data_d3b23beb777a76530fbc6f862c345fd7
#
_entry.id   d3b23beb777a76530fbc6f862c345fd7
#
_cell.length_a   1.000
_cell.length_b   1.000
_cell.length_c   1.000
_cell.angle_alpha   90.00
_cell.angle_beta   90.00
_cell.angle_gamma   90.00
#
_symmetry.space_group_name_H-M   'P 1'
#
loop_
_entity.id
_entity.type
_entity.pdbx_description
1 polymer ?
#
loop_
_entity_poly.entity_id
_entity_poly.type
_entity_poly.pdbx_seq_one_letter_code
_entity_poly.pdbx_strand_id
1 'polypeptide(L)'
;MICLCCGKPMKENAKPEELINGWHNSWVRHFFGTKELPELNLSADTIESIADECTKRGFTVPGVQKKLSLHLSNEKNDKVRLTLVGYPAGYILKPQTADYPALPEAEYLVMQMAKATGIRTVPFALIRLTGSGEFAYITKRIDRTADGDKLAMEDFCQLDLRVTADKYKGSYERCCKIVKEYTENPGLDMTELFLRIVFSFAVGNSDMHLKNFSLIETSPWSGAYRLSEAYDLLPVNIILPADRDQTALTLNGKNRSLRRGDFLALAENCGLNRKSAEKMIDKAIFMKEQYITMCEGSFLPDDYKTRLCRLVQDRAEALTLTSSYS
;
A
#
# COMPACT_ATOMS: atom_id res chain seq x y z
N MET A 1 -2.66 -9.14 22.30
CA MET A 1 -3.47 -8.59 21.16
C MET A 1 -2.81 -7.32 20.67
N ILE A 2 -2.73 -7.11 19.36
CA ILE A 2 -2.23 -5.87 18.73
C ILE A 2 -3.38 -5.07 18.13
N CYS A 3 -3.22 -3.74 18.08
CA CYS A 3 -4.21 -2.83 17.51
C CYS A 3 -4.25 -2.96 15.99
N LEU A 4 -5.45 -3.16 15.43
CA LEU A 4 -5.69 -3.35 14.00
C LEU A 4 -5.41 -2.10 13.14
N CYS A 5 -5.24 -0.93 13.76
CA CYS A 5 -4.88 0.31 13.07
C CYS A 5 -3.38 0.62 13.17
N CYS A 6 -2.84 0.73 14.38
CA CYS A 6 -1.47 1.18 14.57
C CYS A 6 -0.42 0.07 14.70
N GLY A 7 -0.82 -1.20 14.79
CA GLY A 7 0.07 -2.35 14.96
C GLY A 7 0.74 -2.47 16.33
N LYS A 8 0.45 -1.56 17.28
CA LYS A 8 1.04 -1.60 18.63
C LYS A 8 0.25 -2.52 19.57
N PRO A 9 0.91 -3.12 20.58
CA PRO A 9 0.22 -3.91 21.60
C PRO A 9 -0.91 -3.11 22.29
N MET A 10 -2.00 -3.80 22.60
CA MET A 10 -3.06 -3.24 23.46
C MET A 10 -2.51 -3.05 24.87
N LYS A 11 -2.91 -1.95 25.52
CA LYS A 11 -2.48 -1.64 26.88
C LYS A 11 -3.11 -2.62 27.87
N GLU A 12 -2.43 -2.90 28.99
CA GLU A 12 -2.97 -3.76 30.05
C GLU A 12 -4.30 -3.23 30.62
N ASN A 13 -4.46 -1.91 30.67
CA ASN A 13 -5.67 -1.23 31.11
C ASN A 13 -6.58 -0.79 29.96
N ALA A 14 -6.51 -1.46 28.80
CA ALA A 14 -7.38 -1.17 27.67
C ALA A 14 -8.85 -1.39 28.05
N LYS A 15 -9.72 -0.51 27.56
CA LYS A 15 -11.15 -0.63 27.82
C LYS A 15 -11.73 -1.88 27.15
N PRO A 16 -12.82 -2.47 27.71
CA PRO A 16 -13.46 -3.65 27.12
C PRO A 16 -13.80 -3.48 25.62
N GLU A 17 -14.30 -2.32 25.23
CA GLU A 17 -14.60 -1.99 23.84
C GLU A 17 -13.38 -2.00 22.92
N GLU A 18 -12.21 -1.55 23.39
CA GLU A 18 -10.96 -1.59 22.63
C GLU A 18 -10.48 -3.03 22.40
N LEU A 19 -10.66 -3.89 23.40
CA LEU A 19 -10.31 -5.32 23.31
C LEU A 19 -11.27 -6.07 22.37
N ILE A 20 -12.57 -5.75 22.39
CA ILE A 20 -13.57 -6.36 21.52
C ILE A 20 -13.32 -5.94 20.07
N ASN A 21 -13.14 -4.66 19.83
CA ASN A 21 -12.98 -4.09 18.47
C ASN A 21 -11.57 -4.28 17.91
N GLY A 22 -10.56 -4.53 18.75
CA GLY A 22 -9.15 -4.62 18.38
C GLY A 22 -8.54 -3.26 18.00
N TRP A 23 -9.14 -2.14 18.43
CA TRP A 23 -8.67 -0.79 18.11
C TRP A 23 -8.50 0.05 19.39
N HIS A 24 -7.40 0.81 19.48
CA HIS A 24 -7.31 1.88 20.48
C HIS A 24 -8.30 3.00 20.14
N ASN A 25 -9.07 3.49 21.12
CA ASN A 25 -10.04 4.57 20.94
C ASN A 25 -9.41 5.86 20.37
N SER A 26 -8.15 6.13 20.69
CA SER A 26 -7.41 7.26 20.10
C SER A 26 -7.22 7.12 18.60
N TRP A 27 -7.01 5.88 18.11
CA TRP A 27 -6.85 5.59 16.69
C TRP A 27 -8.18 5.54 15.94
N VAL A 28 -9.30 5.18 16.59
CA VAL A 28 -10.64 5.35 16.02
C VAL A 28 -10.89 6.82 15.69
N ARG A 29 -10.62 7.71 16.65
CA ARG A 29 -10.77 9.16 16.43
C ARG A 29 -9.84 9.70 15.35
N HIS A 30 -8.59 9.25 15.32
CA HIS A 30 -7.63 9.71 14.32
C HIS A 30 -8.01 9.24 12.91
N PHE A 31 -8.47 8.00 12.76
CA PHE A 31 -8.76 7.41 11.46
C PHE A 31 -10.13 7.82 10.93
N PHE A 32 -11.19 7.74 11.76
CA PHE A 32 -12.56 8.00 11.33
C PHE A 32 -13.08 9.39 11.73
N GLY A 33 -12.45 10.07 12.68
CA GLY A 33 -12.97 11.32 13.27
C GLY A 33 -14.11 11.10 14.26
N THR A 34 -14.43 9.86 14.62
CA THR A 34 -15.56 9.47 15.47
C THR A 34 -15.11 8.99 16.84
N LYS A 35 -16.04 8.96 17.81
CA LYS A 35 -15.74 8.45 19.16
C LYS A 35 -15.77 6.91 19.20
N GLU A 36 -16.64 6.31 18.40
CA GLU A 36 -16.87 4.87 18.31
C GLU A 36 -16.42 4.35 16.96
N LEU A 37 -16.01 3.08 16.92
CA LEU A 37 -15.68 2.41 15.66
C LEU A 37 -16.96 2.30 14.82
N PRO A 38 -16.95 2.76 13.54
CA PRO A 38 -18.12 2.67 12.69
C PRO A 38 -18.56 1.22 12.49
N GLU A 39 -19.86 0.97 12.59
CA GLU A 39 -20.42 -0.33 12.23
C GLU A 39 -20.31 -0.56 10.73
N LEU A 40 -19.85 -1.73 10.35
CA LEU A 40 -19.82 -2.20 8.97
C LEU A 40 -20.81 -3.36 8.82
N ASN A 41 -22.08 -3.03 8.55
CA ASN A 41 -23.16 -3.99 8.41
C ASN A 41 -23.17 -4.65 7.02
N LEU A 42 -22.06 -5.27 6.65
CA LEU A 42 -21.91 -5.99 5.40
C LEU A 42 -21.53 -7.43 5.73
N SER A 43 -22.41 -8.39 5.41
CA SER A 43 -22.03 -9.80 5.40
C SER A 43 -21.04 -10.08 4.27
N ALA A 44 -20.22 -11.12 4.41
CA ALA A 44 -19.29 -11.54 3.36
C ALA A 44 -20.03 -11.76 2.03
N ASP A 45 -21.21 -12.42 2.05
CA ASP A 45 -22.03 -12.65 0.87
C ASP A 45 -22.53 -11.35 0.22
N THR A 46 -22.92 -10.37 1.04
CA THR A 46 -23.35 -9.06 0.54
C THR A 46 -22.19 -8.32 -0.12
N ILE A 47 -21.00 -8.35 0.47
CA ILE A 47 -19.78 -7.76 -0.09
C ILE A 47 -19.44 -8.42 -1.42
N GLU A 48 -19.55 -9.74 -1.51
CA GLU A 48 -19.25 -10.49 -2.72
C GLU A 48 -20.23 -10.15 -3.86
N SER A 49 -21.53 -10.14 -3.57
CA SER A 49 -22.56 -9.80 -4.56
C SER A 49 -22.43 -8.36 -5.08
N ILE A 50 -22.14 -7.40 -4.21
CA ILE A 50 -21.95 -5.99 -4.59
C ILE A 50 -20.68 -5.79 -5.40
N ALA A 51 -19.58 -6.46 -5.04
CA ALA A 51 -18.34 -6.38 -5.79
C ALA A 51 -18.49 -6.94 -7.21
N ASP A 52 -19.24 -8.04 -7.36
CA ASP A 52 -19.58 -8.62 -8.65
C ASP A 52 -20.49 -7.71 -9.48
N GLU A 53 -21.47 -7.06 -8.86
CA GLU A 53 -22.33 -6.09 -9.54
C GLU A 53 -21.57 -4.85 -9.99
N CYS A 54 -20.66 -4.31 -9.15
CA CYS A 54 -19.78 -3.21 -9.51
C CYS A 54 -18.84 -3.57 -10.67
N THR A 55 -18.34 -4.80 -10.70
CA THR A 55 -17.50 -5.30 -11.79
C THR A 55 -18.30 -5.41 -13.09
N LYS A 56 -19.51 -5.97 -13.05
CA LYS A 56 -20.42 -6.09 -14.21
C LYS A 56 -20.84 -4.73 -14.78
N ARG A 57 -20.96 -3.70 -13.94
CA ARG A 57 -21.30 -2.33 -14.35
C ARG A 57 -20.08 -1.50 -14.79
N GLY A 58 -18.87 -2.05 -14.80
CA GLY A 58 -17.65 -1.35 -15.21
C GLY A 58 -17.13 -0.32 -14.20
N PHE A 59 -17.66 -0.31 -12.97
CA PHE A 59 -17.20 0.59 -11.90
C PHE A 59 -15.92 0.12 -11.20
N THR A 60 -15.53 -1.15 -11.40
CA THR A 60 -14.25 -1.69 -10.93
C THR A 60 -13.52 -2.32 -12.12
N VAL A 61 -12.24 -2.01 -12.23
CA VAL A 61 -11.37 -2.72 -13.20
C VAL A 61 -11.24 -4.15 -12.71
N PRO A 62 -11.39 -5.17 -13.59
CA PRO A 62 -11.10 -6.54 -13.23
C PRO A 62 -9.68 -6.64 -12.67
N GLY A 63 -9.54 -6.98 -11.43
CA GLY A 63 -8.27 -7.10 -10.72
C GLY A 63 -8.39 -8.22 -9.70
N VAL A 64 -7.26 -8.73 -9.25
CA VAL A 64 -7.12 -9.83 -8.29
C VAL A 64 -7.87 -9.56 -6.97
N GLN A 65 -8.13 -8.28 -6.63
CA GLN A 65 -8.76 -7.89 -5.37
C GLN A 65 -9.98 -7.00 -5.59
N LYS A 66 -11.13 -7.41 -5.03
CA LYS A 66 -12.38 -6.63 -5.00
C LYS A 66 -12.17 -5.38 -4.12
N LYS A 67 -12.66 -4.22 -4.60
CA LYS A 67 -12.53 -2.92 -3.90
C LYS A 67 -13.91 -2.28 -3.78
N LEU A 68 -14.30 -1.88 -2.58
CA LEU A 68 -15.57 -1.21 -2.30
C LEU A 68 -15.31 0.22 -1.81
N SER A 69 -15.99 1.19 -2.41
CA SER A 69 -15.95 2.57 -1.94
C SER A 69 -17.00 2.77 -0.83
N LEU A 70 -16.58 3.29 0.32
CA LEU A 70 -17.45 3.47 1.49
C LEU A 70 -17.55 4.94 1.89
N HIS A 71 -18.74 5.34 2.32
CA HIS A 71 -19.04 6.63 2.94
C HIS A 71 -19.24 6.44 4.45
N LEU A 72 -18.71 7.37 5.24
CA LEU A 72 -18.95 7.43 6.69
C LEU A 72 -20.24 8.22 6.96
N SER A 73 -21.32 7.53 7.30
CA SER A 73 -22.57 8.16 7.73
C SER A 73 -22.52 8.47 9.23
N ASN A 74 -22.80 9.72 9.58
CA ASN A 74 -22.83 10.21 10.95
C ASN A 74 -24.05 11.12 11.17
N GLU A 75 -25.25 10.56 10.95
CA GLU A 75 -26.50 11.29 11.13
C GLU A 75 -26.81 11.48 12.61
N LYS A 76 -27.40 12.66 12.98
CA LYS A 76 -27.80 12.93 14.37
C LYS A 76 -28.78 11.87 14.83
N ASN A 77 -28.46 11.21 15.96
CA ASN A 77 -29.22 10.14 16.61
C ASN A 77 -29.13 8.74 15.97
N ASP A 78 -28.26 8.51 15.00
CA ASP A 78 -27.99 7.14 14.50
C ASP A 78 -26.55 6.71 14.86
N LYS A 79 -26.32 5.39 14.85
CA LYS A 79 -24.98 4.85 15.02
C LYS A 79 -24.11 5.20 13.81
N VAL A 80 -22.86 5.54 14.06
CA VAL A 80 -21.88 5.79 12.99
C VAL A 80 -21.68 4.52 12.17
N ARG A 81 -21.87 4.61 10.85
CA ARG A 81 -21.83 3.47 9.93
C ARG A 81 -20.96 3.77 8.70
N LEU A 82 -20.35 2.72 8.18
CA LEU A 82 -19.77 2.72 6.83
C LEU A 82 -20.81 2.18 5.85
N THR A 83 -21.16 2.95 4.84
CA THR A 83 -22.22 2.65 3.86
C THR A 83 -21.71 2.68 2.43
N LEU A 84 -22.38 1.92 1.54
CA LEU A 84 -22.08 1.83 0.11
C LEU A 84 -22.88 2.85 -0.74
N VAL A 85 -23.22 3.99 -0.23
CA VAL A 85 -24.16 4.89 -0.92
C VAL A 85 -23.45 6.01 -1.66
N GLY A 86 -24.00 6.42 -2.79
CA GLY A 86 -23.66 7.41 -3.81
C GLY A 86 -23.20 8.83 -3.43
N TYR A 87 -22.55 8.99 -2.30
CA TYR A 87 -21.86 10.19 -1.86
C TYR A 87 -20.35 10.06 -2.06
N PRO A 88 -19.57 11.15 -2.05
CA PRO A 88 -18.14 11.04 -2.18
C PRO A 88 -17.59 10.12 -1.10
N ALA A 89 -17.19 8.92 -1.53
CA ALA A 89 -16.67 7.90 -0.63
C ALA A 89 -15.36 8.37 -0.01
N GLY A 90 -15.27 8.33 1.31
CA GLY A 90 -14.05 8.70 2.07
C GLY A 90 -13.10 7.53 2.29
N TYR A 91 -13.54 6.30 2.04
CA TYR A 91 -12.78 5.08 2.34
C TYR A 91 -12.86 4.07 1.20
N ILE A 92 -11.85 3.21 1.14
CA ILE A 92 -11.82 2.04 0.25
C ILE A 92 -11.65 0.82 1.14
N LEU A 93 -12.55 -0.17 0.99
CA LEU A 93 -12.50 -1.46 1.66
C LEU A 93 -12.06 -2.52 0.67
N LYS A 94 -11.12 -3.36 1.07
CA LYS A 94 -10.65 -4.53 0.33
C LYS A 94 -10.90 -5.77 1.19
N PRO A 95 -11.97 -6.53 0.92
CA PRO A 95 -12.29 -7.74 1.66
C PRO A 95 -11.36 -8.89 1.30
N GLN A 96 -11.43 -9.96 2.08
CA GLN A 96 -10.81 -11.23 1.76
C GLN A 96 -11.38 -11.77 0.44
N THR A 97 -10.55 -12.45 -0.34
CA THR A 97 -10.96 -13.14 -1.57
C THR A 97 -10.70 -14.65 -1.42
N ALA A 98 -11.53 -15.47 -2.06
CA ALA A 98 -11.39 -16.92 -1.99
C ALA A 98 -10.07 -17.41 -2.63
N ASP A 99 -9.61 -16.73 -3.69
CA ASP A 99 -8.45 -17.16 -4.47
C ASP A 99 -7.11 -16.90 -3.76
N TYR A 100 -7.05 -15.92 -2.87
CA TYR A 100 -5.81 -15.47 -2.22
C TYR A 100 -6.01 -15.32 -0.71
N PRO A 101 -5.72 -16.36 0.09
CA PRO A 101 -5.87 -16.33 1.53
C PRO A 101 -5.03 -15.23 2.18
N ALA A 102 -5.57 -14.60 3.25
CA ALA A 102 -4.90 -13.59 4.07
C ALA A 102 -4.38 -12.36 3.28
N LEU A 103 -5.07 -11.99 2.17
CA LEU A 103 -4.67 -10.84 1.36
C LEU A 103 -4.78 -9.50 2.11
N PRO A 104 -5.85 -9.22 2.89
CA PRO A 104 -5.94 -8.03 3.75
C PRO A 104 -4.81 -7.93 4.77
N GLU A 105 -4.46 -9.04 5.42
CA GLU A 105 -3.39 -9.12 6.42
C GLU A 105 -2.02 -8.90 5.77
N ALA A 106 -1.83 -9.42 4.56
CA ALA A 106 -0.60 -9.25 3.80
C ALA A 106 -0.37 -7.80 3.38
N GLU A 107 -1.41 -7.12 2.86
CA GLU A 107 -1.35 -5.70 2.53
C GLU A 107 -1.09 -4.87 3.78
N TYR A 108 -1.83 -5.13 4.85
CA TYR A 108 -1.65 -4.42 6.12
C TYR A 108 -0.22 -4.55 6.66
N LEU A 109 0.37 -5.74 6.65
CA LEU A 109 1.74 -5.97 7.11
C LEU A 109 2.74 -5.17 6.28
N VAL A 110 2.67 -5.25 4.96
CA VAL A 110 3.63 -4.56 4.08
C VAL A 110 3.46 -3.04 4.17
N MET A 111 2.25 -2.53 4.31
CA MET A 111 2.00 -1.12 4.57
C MET A 111 2.58 -0.67 5.92
N GLN A 112 2.52 -1.50 6.98
CA GLN A 112 3.19 -1.23 8.26
C GLN A 112 4.72 -1.23 8.11
N MET A 113 5.30 -2.17 7.35
CA MET A 113 6.73 -2.18 7.03
C MET A 113 7.16 -0.93 6.27
N ALA A 114 6.37 -0.48 5.28
CA ALA A 114 6.60 0.75 4.54
C ALA A 114 6.64 1.97 5.46
N LYS A 115 5.65 2.08 6.35
CA LYS A 115 5.58 3.15 7.36
C LYS A 115 6.78 3.10 8.32
N ALA A 116 7.20 1.93 8.78
CA ALA A 116 8.39 1.75 9.63
C ALA A 116 9.68 2.16 8.90
N THR A 117 9.73 1.97 7.58
CA THR A 117 10.84 2.42 6.73
C THR A 117 10.87 3.94 6.54
N GLY A 118 9.78 4.64 6.87
CA GLY A 118 9.64 6.09 6.69
C GLY A 118 9.07 6.48 5.33
N ILE A 119 8.48 5.55 4.60
CA ILE A 119 7.69 5.82 3.40
C ILE A 119 6.37 6.49 3.82
N ARG A 120 6.00 7.56 3.12
CA ARG A 120 4.69 8.20 3.33
C ARG A 120 3.60 7.28 2.79
N THR A 121 2.71 6.82 3.68
CA THR A 121 1.61 5.91 3.34
C THR A 121 0.26 6.58 3.52
N VAL A 122 -0.72 6.19 2.71
CA VAL A 122 -2.13 6.51 3.00
C VAL A 122 -2.49 6.02 4.40
N PRO A 123 -3.47 6.60 5.11
CA PRO A 123 -4.01 6.02 6.34
C PRO A 123 -4.66 4.68 6.04
N PHE A 124 -4.30 3.64 6.78
CA PHE A 124 -4.79 2.27 6.57
C PHE A 124 -4.96 1.51 7.88
N ALA A 125 -5.77 0.47 7.85
CA ALA A 125 -6.03 -0.41 8.98
C ALA A 125 -6.62 -1.76 8.53
N LEU A 126 -6.74 -2.69 9.49
CA LEU A 126 -7.63 -3.84 9.39
C LEU A 126 -8.94 -3.57 10.13
N ILE A 127 -10.03 -4.07 9.61
CA ILE A 127 -11.33 -4.10 10.26
C ILE A 127 -11.88 -5.54 10.21
N ARG A 128 -12.64 -5.94 11.25
CA ARG A 128 -13.33 -7.23 11.24
C ARG A 128 -14.71 -7.08 10.63
N LEU A 129 -15.05 -7.97 9.71
CA LEU A 129 -16.39 -8.03 9.13
C LEU A 129 -17.36 -8.62 10.15
N THR A 130 -18.54 -8.01 10.24
CA THR A 130 -19.63 -8.51 11.09
C THR A 130 -20.13 -9.85 10.55
N GLY A 131 -20.23 -10.87 11.40
CA GLY A 131 -20.74 -12.20 11.05
C GLY A 131 -19.62 -13.22 10.74
N SER A 132 -18.73 -13.01 9.79
CA SER A 132 -17.63 -13.95 9.50
C SER A 132 -16.44 -13.81 10.46
N GLY A 133 -16.23 -12.62 11.00
CA GLY A 133 -15.05 -12.30 11.80
C GLY A 133 -13.76 -12.18 10.98
N GLU A 134 -13.83 -12.33 9.66
CA GLU A 134 -12.72 -12.19 8.74
C GLU A 134 -12.19 -10.75 8.71
N PHE A 135 -10.93 -10.61 8.36
CA PHE A 135 -10.35 -9.30 8.15
C PHE A 135 -10.68 -8.73 6.76
N ALA A 136 -10.89 -7.42 6.73
CA ALA A 136 -10.83 -6.61 5.52
C ALA A 136 -9.80 -5.50 5.72
N TYR A 137 -9.04 -5.17 4.69
CA TYR A 137 -8.18 -4.00 4.69
C TYR A 137 -9.01 -2.76 4.37
N ILE A 138 -8.83 -1.70 5.14
CA ILE A 138 -9.50 -0.42 4.92
C ILE A 138 -8.47 0.69 4.80
N THR A 139 -8.64 1.58 3.83
CA THR A 139 -7.82 2.76 3.66
C THR A 139 -8.67 4.01 3.49
N LYS A 140 -8.17 5.14 4.00
CA LYS A 140 -8.79 6.45 3.79
C LYS A 140 -8.37 7.00 2.45
N ARG A 141 -9.29 7.55 1.69
CA ARG A 141 -8.98 8.28 0.45
C ARG A 141 -8.23 9.56 0.77
N ILE A 142 -7.17 9.80 0.03
CA ILE A 142 -6.32 10.99 0.16
C ILE A 142 -6.64 12.07 -0.87
N ASP A 143 -7.44 11.73 -1.88
CA ASP A 143 -7.90 12.64 -2.92
C ASP A 143 -9.16 13.44 -2.50
N ARG A 144 -9.38 13.55 -1.18
CA ARG A 144 -10.46 14.35 -0.56
C ARG A 144 -9.90 15.15 0.59
N THR A 145 -10.23 16.43 0.64
CA THR A 145 -9.95 17.28 1.81
C THR A 145 -10.90 16.95 2.96
N ALA A 146 -10.64 17.52 4.15
CA ALA A 146 -11.53 17.41 5.28
C ALA A 146 -12.91 18.05 5.00
N ASP A 147 -12.96 19.06 4.16
CA ASP A 147 -14.18 19.78 3.77
C ASP A 147 -14.93 19.09 2.59
N GLY A 148 -14.39 17.97 2.09
CA GLY A 148 -15.00 17.16 1.04
C GLY A 148 -14.57 17.54 -0.39
N ASP A 149 -13.74 18.54 -0.58
CA ASP A 149 -13.22 18.94 -1.89
C ASP A 149 -12.35 17.84 -2.48
N LYS A 150 -12.37 17.73 -3.80
CA LYS A 150 -11.56 16.78 -4.54
C LYS A 150 -10.20 17.38 -4.88
N LEU A 151 -9.12 16.68 -4.56
CA LEU A 151 -7.79 16.92 -5.10
C LEU A 151 -7.63 16.18 -6.44
N ALA A 152 -7.08 16.84 -7.44
CA ALA A 152 -6.71 16.17 -8.67
C ALA A 152 -5.63 15.10 -8.36
N MET A 153 -5.85 13.89 -8.89
CA MET A 153 -4.93 12.76 -8.69
C MET A 153 -4.92 11.90 -9.95
N GLU A 154 -3.73 11.68 -10.51
CA GLU A 154 -3.53 10.85 -11.69
C GLU A 154 -2.43 9.82 -11.47
N ASP A 155 -2.69 8.59 -11.90
CA ASP A 155 -1.68 7.54 -11.85
C ASP A 155 -0.66 7.67 -13.00
N PHE A 156 0.52 7.04 -12.83
CA PHE A 156 1.59 7.15 -13.82
C PHE A 156 1.25 6.49 -15.16
N CYS A 157 0.27 5.57 -15.20
CA CYS A 157 -0.24 5.02 -16.44
C CYS A 157 -0.99 6.10 -17.25
N GLN A 158 -1.79 6.94 -16.57
CA GLN A 158 -2.48 8.09 -17.17
C GLN A 158 -1.49 9.17 -17.62
N LEU A 159 -0.53 9.54 -16.76
CA LEU A 159 0.51 10.54 -17.06
C LEU A 159 1.45 10.09 -18.17
N ASP A 160 1.63 8.79 -18.37
CA ASP A 160 2.38 8.20 -19.50
C ASP A 160 1.51 7.97 -20.75
N LEU A 161 0.26 8.51 -20.75
CA LEU A 161 -0.71 8.39 -21.83
C LEU A 161 -0.98 6.94 -22.25
N ARG A 162 -1.01 6.01 -21.27
CA ARG A 162 -1.24 4.58 -21.50
C ARG A 162 -2.63 4.16 -21.04
N VAL A 163 -3.18 3.17 -21.73
CA VAL A 163 -4.40 2.50 -21.29
C VAL A 163 -4.11 1.50 -20.17
N THR A 164 -5.11 1.15 -19.38
CA THR A 164 -4.98 0.24 -18.23
C THR A 164 -4.33 -1.11 -18.60
N ALA A 165 -4.57 -1.63 -19.80
CA ALA A 165 -3.97 -2.87 -20.29
C ALA A 165 -2.43 -2.79 -20.40
N ASP A 166 -1.88 -1.59 -20.49
CA ASP A 166 -0.44 -1.33 -20.64
C ASP A 166 0.25 -0.97 -19.33
N LYS A 167 -0.40 -1.15 -18.19
CA LYS A 167 0.12 -0.77 -16.86
C LYS A 167 1.47 -1.40 -16.50
N TYR A 168 1.82 -2.55 -17.09
CA TYR A 168 3.10 -3.24 -16.93
C TYR A 168 4.14 -2.89 -18.00
N LYS A 169 3.77 -2.12 -19.03
CA LYS A 169 4.69 -1.73 -20.08
C LYS A 169 5.39 -0.43 -19.69
N GLY A 170 6.63 -0.53 -19.23
CA GLY A 170 7.40 0.64 -18.81
C GLY A 170 8.64 0.28 -18.02
N SER A 171 9.26 1.29 -17.47
CA SER A 171 10.42 1.14 -16.59
C SER A 171 10.37 2.13 -15.42
N TYR A 172 11.12 1.87 -14.37
CA TYR A 172 11.22 2.81 -13.25
C TYR A 172 11.96 4.09 -13.65
N GLU A 173 12.84 4.03 -14.64
CA GLU A 173 13.44 5.25 -15.24
C GLU A 173 12.35 6.14 -15.86
N ARG A 174 11.31 5.55 -16.44
CA ARG A 174 10.16 6.31 -16.96
C ARG A 174 9.36 6.93 -15.81
N CYS A 175 9.15 6.21 -14.71
CA CYS A 175 8.52 6.76 -13.50
C CYS A 175 9.31 7.97 -12.97
N CYS A 176 10.66 7.88 -12.97
CA CYS A 176 11.51 8.99 -12.57
C CYS A 176 11.35 10.22 -13.48
N LYS A 177 11.18 10.03 -14.80
CA LYS A 177 10.93 11.13 -15.73
C LYS A 177 9.60 11.83 -15.42
N ILE A 178 8.53 11.07 -15.14
CA ILE A 178 7.22 11.62 -14.75
C ILE A 178 7.35 12.50 -13.50
N VAL A 179 8.02 12.01 -12.44
CA VAL A 179 8.25 12.80 -11.23
C VAL A 179 9.03 14.07 -11.54
N LYS A 180 10.10 13.98 -12.33
CA LYS A 180 10.93 15.14 -12.69
C LYS A 180 10.15 16.20 -13.49
N GLU A 181 9.20 15.78 -14.32
CA GLU A 181 8.46 16.64 -15.25
C GLU A 181 7.27 17.34 -14.56
N TYR A 182 6.55 16.61 -13.69
CA TYR A 182 5.25 17.05 -13.21
C TYR A 182 5.18 17.43 -11.73
N THR A 183 6.23 17.23 -10.92
CA THR A 183 6.15 17.59 -9.50
C THR A 183 6.80 18.91 -9.18
N GLU A 184 6.25 19.59 -8.17
CA GLU A 184 6.75 20.88 -7.70
C GLU A 184 8.13 20.75 -7.04
N ASN A 185 8.39 19.65 -6.33
CA ASN A 185 9.65 19.37 -5.62
C ASN A 185 10.29 18.05 -6.09
N PRO A 186 10.79 17.98 -7.35
CA PRO A 186 11.26 16.73 -7.95
C PRO A 186 12.32 15.99 -7.13
N GLY A 187 13.19 16.70 -6.42
CA GLY A 187 14.28 16.10 -5.61
C GLY A 187 13.74 15.28 -4.43
N LEU A 188 12.73 15.80 -3.73
CA LEU A 188 12.08 15.10 -2.61
C LEU A 188 11.26 13.93 -3.10
N ASP A 189 10.45 14.14 -4.13
CA ASP A 189 9.56 13.11 -4.68
C ASP A 189 10.35 11.99 -5.37
N MET A 190 11.48 12.31 -5.99
CA MET A 190 12.41 11.33 -6.57
C MET A 190 13.04 10.45 -5.48
N THR A 191 13.44 11.06 -4.36
CA THR A 191 14.01 10.34 -3.22
C THR A 191 12.97 9.36 -2.64
N GLU A 192 11.73 9.82 -2.47
CA GLU A 192 10.61 9.00 -2.00
C GLU A 192 10.29 7.88 -2.99
N LEU A 193 10.21 8.17 -4.30
CA LEU A 193 9.97 7.16 -5.34
C LEU A 193 11.05 6.08 -5.32
N PHE A 194 12.32 6.47 -5.29
CA PHE A 194 13.44 5.51 -5.25
C PHE A 194 13.38 4.63 -4.01
N LEU A 195 13.11 5.20 -2.83
CA LEU A 195 12.95 4.43 -1.59
C LEU A 195 11.82 3.40 -1.71
N ARG A 196 10.68 3.78 -2.33
CA ARG A 196 9.55 2.84 -2.56
C ARG A 196 9.93 1.70 -3.50
N ILE A 197 10.72 1.96 -4.54
CA ILE A 197 11.18 0.94 -5.48
C ILE A 197 12.12 -0.05 -4.76
N VAL A 198 13.09 0.43 -4.00
CA VAL A 198 14.00 -0.40 -3.20
C VAL A 198 13.23 -1.22 -2.15
N PHE A 199 12.30 -0.57 -1.45
CA PHE A 199 11.42 -1.23 -0.47
C PHE A 199 10.58 -2.33 -1.11
N SER A 200 9.91 -2.04 -2.23
CA SER A 200 9.08 -3.02 -2.94
C SER A 200 9.86 -4.27 -3.33
N PHE A 201 11.10 -4.10 -3.81
CA PHE A 201 12.00 -5.21 -4.05
C PHE A 201 12.30 -6.00 -2.76
N ALA A 202 12.62 -5.30 -1.66
CA ALA A 202 13.02 -5.92 -0.41
C ALA A 202 11.91 -6.78 0.23
N VAL A 203 10.63 -6.40 0.05
CA VAL A 203 9.47 -7.13 0.61
C VAL A 203 8.75 -8.03 -0.40
N GLY A 204 9.28 -8.14 -1.64
CA GLY A 204 8.72 -9.00 -2.68
C GLY A 204 7.41 -8.47 -3.29
N ASN A 205 7.26 -7.15 -3.37
CA ASN A 205 6.15 -6.53 -4.08
C ASN A 205 6.47 -6.43 -5.58
N SER A 206 6.20 -7.51 -6.32
CA SER A 206 6.41 -7.57 -7.78
C SER A 206 5.28 -6.94 -8.59
N ASP A 207 4.25 -6.34 -7.97
CA ASP A 207 3.12 -5.70 -8.65
C ASP A 207 3.14 -4.16 -8.60
N MET A 208 4.30 -3.54 -8.29
CA MET A 208 4.47 -2.07 -8.33
C MET A 208 4.54 -1.54 -9.76
N HIS A 209 3.41 -1.63 -10.47
CA HIS A 209 3.25 -1.14 -11.84
C HIS A 209 2.86 0.35 -11.89
N LEU A 210 2.71 0.91 -13.11
CA LEU A 210 2.44 2.35 -13.33
C LEU A 210 1.20 2.88 -12.61
N LYS A 211 0.17 2.06 -12.38
CA LYS A 211 -1.05 2.50 -11.66
C LYS A 211 -0.91 2.52 -10.14
N ASN A 212 0.18 1.97 -9.58
CA ASN A 212 0.46 1.97 -8.14
C ASN A 212 1.34 3.16 -7.71
N PHE A 213 1.61 4.07 -8.64
CA PHE A 213 2.20 5.38 -8.39
C PHE A 213 1.24 6.45 -8.91
N SER A 214 1.04 7.52 -8.15
CA SER A 214 0.23 8.67 -8.57
C SER A 214 0.86 9.98 -8.16
N LEU A 215 0.55 11.02 -8.92
CA LEU A 215 0.71 12.40 -8.48
C LEU A 215 -0.61 12.90 -7.92
N ILE A 216 -0.54 13.70 -6.89
CA ILE A 216 -1.69 14.33 -6.26
C ILE A 216 -1.46 15.83 -6.10
N GLU A 217 -2.50 16.61 -6.31
CA GLU A 217 -2.49 18.05 -6.11
C GLU A 217 -2.20 18.42 -4.64
N THR A 218 -1.39 19.43 -4.41
CA THR A 218 -0.97 19.82 -3.05
C THR A 218 -2.09 20.52 -2.26
N SER A 219 -2.97 21.24 -2.95
CA SER A 219 -4.21 21.82 -2.43
C SER A 219 -5.21 22.00 -3.57
N PRO A 220 -6.52 22.07 -3.30
CA PRO A 220 -7.53 22.22 -4.35
C PRO A 220 -7.22 23.38 -5.30
N TRP A 221 -7.23 23.09 -6.60
CA TRP A 221 -7.03 24.05 -7.68
C TRP A 221 -5.66 24.74 -7.71
N SER A 222 -4.65 24.19 -7.00
CA SER A 222 -3.30 24.76 -6.98
C SER A 222 -2.56 24.57 -8.30
N GLY A 223 -2.86 23.53 -9.05
CA GLY A 223 -2.09 23.12 -10.22
C GLY A 223 -0.66 22.65 -9.87
N ALA A 224 -0.32 22.55 -8.57
CA ALA A 224 0.94 22.06 -8.06
C ALA A 224 0.81 20.61 -7.60
N TYR A 225 1.71 19.74 -8.05
CA TYR A 225 1.61 18.30 -7.82
C TYR A 225 2.82 17.77 -7.05
N ARG A 226 2.60 16.72 -6.29
CA ARG A 226 3.63 15.94 -5.58
C ARG A 226 3.36 14.44 -5.76
N LEU A 227 4.36 13.62 -5.50
CA LEU A 227 4.15 12.17 -5.40
C LEU A 227 3.16 11.89 -4.26
N SER A 228 2.09 11.15 -4.55
CA SER A 228 1.08 10.77 -3.55
C SER A 228 1.68 9.90 -2.45
N GLU A 229 0.97 9.72 -1.36
CA GLU A 229 1.26 8.68 -0.38
C GLU A 229 1.23 7.29 -1.05
N ALA A 230 2.04 6.35 -0.54
CA ALA A 230 2.06 4.97 -1.03
C ALA A 230 0.80 4.22 -0.63
N TYR A 231 0.31 3.39 -1.53
CA TYR A 231 -0.86 2.52 -1.38
C TYR A 231 -0.63 1.22 -2.18
N ASP A 232 -1.44 0.21 -1.92
CA ASP A 232 -1.46 -1.05 -2.69
C ASP A 232 -0.11 -1.80 -2.63
N LEU A 233 0.49 -1.87 -1.43
CA LEU A 233 1.76 -2.56 -1.20
C LEU A 233 1.51 -3.96 -0.63
N LEU A 234 1.87 -4.99 -1.39
CA LEU A 234 1.66 -6.40 -1.05
C LEU A 234 2.93 -7.23 -1.30
N PRO A 235 3.14 -8.33 -0.56
CA PRO A 235 4.26 -9.23 -0.81
C PRO A 235 3.89 -10.23 -1.93
N VAL A 236 3.74 -9.76 -3.16
CA VAL A 236 3.14 -10.51 -4.28
C VAL A 236 3.88 -11.81 -4.55
N ASN A 237 5.22 -11.84 -4.46
CA ASN A 237 5.99 -13.06 -4.64
C ASN A 237 5.67 -14.17 -3.62
N ILE A 238 5.04 -13.82 -2.48
CA ILE A 238 4.57 -14.80 -1.48
C ILE A 238 3.16 -15.27 -1.80
N ILE A 239 2.30 -14.35 -2.26
CA ILE A 239 0.90 -14.62 -2.58
C ILE A 239 0.80 -15.40 -3.89
N LEU A 240 1.62 -15.04 -4.89
CA LEU A 240 1.71 -15.65 -6.20
C LEU A 240 3.11 -16.24 -6.44
N PRO A 241 3.44 -17.42 -5.88
CA PRO A 241 4.78 -18.00 -6.00
C PRO A 241 5.17 -18.36 -7.44
N ALA A 242 4.21 -18.44 -8.35
CA ALA A 242 4.45 -18.64 -9.78
C ALA A 242 5.03 -17.39 -10.46
N ASP A 243 4.80 -16.20 -9.92
CA ASP A 243 5.43 -14.97 -10.39
C ASP A 243 6.90 -14.95 -9.97
N ARG A 244 7.79 -15.02 -10.97
CA ARG A 244 9.24 -15.02 -10.77
C ARG A 244 9.88 -13.66 -10.96
N ASP A 245 9.10 -12.66 -11.37
CA ASP A 245 9.60 -11.30 -11.51
C ASP A 245 9.82 -10.68 -10.12
N GLN A 246 10.89 -9.91 -10.01
CA GLN A 246 11.24 -9.23 -8.77
C GLN A 246 10.63 -7.82 -8.71
N THR A 247 10.27 -7.31 -9.88
CA THR A 247 9.65 -5.99 -10.06
C THR A 247 8.66 -6.03 -11.22
N ALA A 248 7.57 -5.25 -11.14
CA ALA A 248 6.55 -5.14 -12.17
C ALA A 248 7.05 -4.46 -13.45
N LEU A 249 7.91 -3.46 -13.28
CA LEU A 249 8.52 -2.69 -14.36
C LEU A 249 10.01 -3.02 -14.43
N THR A 250 10.60 -2.81 -15.60
CA THR A 250 12.05 -2.98 -15.73
C THR A 250 12.82 -1.93 -14.93
N LEU A 251 13.94 -2.33 -14.37
CA LEU A 251 14.92 -1.53 -13.69
C LEU A 251 16.28 -1.85 -14.29
N ASN A 252 16.97 -0.85 -14.84
CA ASN A 252 18.21 -1.06 -15.59
C ASN A 252 18.05 -2.16 -16.68
N GLY A 253 16.89 -2.15 -17.36
CA GLY A 253 16.54 -3.12 -18.41
C GLY A 253 16.18 -4.52 -17.91
N LYS A 254 16.09 -4.76 -16.60
CA LYS A 254 15.83 -6.07 -15.99
C LYS A 254 14.62 -6.02 -15.05
N ASN A 255 13.96 -7.15 -14.85
CA ASN A 255 12.96 -7.38 -13.80
C ASN A 255 13.26 -8.63 -12.94
N ARG A 256 14.40 -9.29 -13.22
CA ARG A 256 14.92 -10.47 -12.50
C ARG A 256 16.41 -10.34 -12.23
N SER A 257 16.90 -11.11 -11.27
CA SER A 257 18.32 -11.15 -10.88
C SER A 257 18.89 -9.76 -10.56
N LEU A 258 18.03 -8.91 -9.96
CA LEU A 258 18.39 -7.56 -9.58
C LEU A 258 19.39 -7.59 -8.42
N ARG A 259 20.38 -6.69 -8.48
CA ARG A 259 21.44 -6.51 -7.50
C ARG A 259 21.60 -5.03 -7.17
N ARG A 260 22.36 -4.73 -6.12
CA ARG A 260 22.69 -3.36 -5.70
C ARG A 260 23.08 -2.44 -6.85
N GLY A 261 23.93 -2.94 -7.77
CA GLY A 261 24.39 -2.18 -8.93
C GLY A 261 23.28 -1.70 -9.85
N ASP A 262 22.21 -2.50 -10.02
CA ASP A 262 21.09 -2.12 -10.88
C ASP A 262 20.32 -0.92 -10.26
N PHE A 263 20.10 -0.90 -8.93
CA PHE A 263 19.48 0.23 -8.23
C PHE A 263 20.36 1.47 -8.26
N LEU A 264 21.69 1.34 -8.15
CA LEU A 264 22.61 2.47 -8.28
C LEU A 264 22.58 3.05 -9.70
N ALA A 265 22.49 2.19 -10.74
CA ALA A 265 22.32 2.64 -12.12
C ALA A 265 20.99 3.39 -12.32
N LEU A 266 19.88 2.89 -11.73
CA LEU A 266 18.61 3.60 -11.73
C LEU A 266 18.76 5.00 -11.08
N ALA A 267 19.37 5.07 -9.92
CA ALA A 267 19.57 6.33 -9.21
C ALA A 267 20.34 7.36 -10.05
N GLU A 268 21.42 6.93 -10.69
CA GLU A 268 22.22 7.75 -11.59
C GLU A 268 21.41 8.24 -12.79
N ASN A 269 20.68 7.34 -13.46
CA ASN A 269 19.81 7.67 -14.60
C ASN A 269 18.69 8.65 -14.22
N CYS A 270 18.24 8.62 -12.97
CA CYS A 270 17.20 9.53 -12.45
C CYS A 270 17.77 10.84 -11.89
N GLY A 271 19.09 11.00 -11.85
CA GLY A 271 19.76 12.19 -11.32
C GLY A 271 19.78 12.25 -9.79
N LEU A 272 19.61 11.13 -9.10
CA LEU A 272 19.78 11.03 -7.65
C LEU A 272 21.27 11.01 -7.29
N ASN A 273 21.61 11.70 -6.19
CA ASN A 273 22.95 11.62 -5.65
C ASN A 273 23.28 10.18 -5.21
N ARG A 274 24.41 9.65 -5.66
CA ARG A 274 24.85 8.28 -5.39
C ARG A 274 24.90 7.96 -3.89
N LYS A 275 25.44 8.87 -3.06
CA LYS A 275 25.50 8.68 -1.60
C LYS A 275 24.09 8.58 -0.96
N SER A 276 23.13 9.33 -1.49
CA SER A 276 21.74 9.27 -1.05
C SER A 276 21.09 7.95 -1.45
N ALA A 277 21.34 7.47 -2.67
CA ALA A 277 20.86 6.17 -3.13
C ALA A 277 21.46 5.01 -2.29
N GLU A 278 22.77 5.03 -2.04
CA GLU A 278 23.44 4.05 -1.18
C GLU A 278 22.81 3.99 0.21
N LYS A 279 22.58 5.16 0.86
CA LYS A 279 21.91 5.21 2.17
C LYS A 279 20.51 4.63 2.16
N MET A 280 19.73 4.81 1.09
CA MET A 280 18.39 4.24 0.98
C MET A 280 18.41 2.71 0.78
N ILE A 281 19.37 2.21 0.00
CA ILE A 281 19.60 0.77 -0.15
C ILE A 281 20.06 0.17 1.19
N ASP A 282 21.02 0.79 1.85
CA ASP A 282 21.54 0.35 3.15
C ASP A 282 20.44 0.38 4.22
N LYS A 283 19.53 1.35 4.16
CA LYS A 283 18.35 1.39 5.03
C LYS A 283 17.45 0.16 4.83
N ALA A 284 17.19 -0.25 3.62
CA ALA A 284 16.39 -1.46 3.35
C ALA A 284 17.07 -2.72 3.91
N ILE A 285 18.39 -2.82 3.79
CA ILE A 285 19.19 -3.92 4.37
C ILE A 285 19.13 -3.87 5.91
N PHE A 286 19.30 -2.69 6.50
CA PHE A 286 19.28 -2.50 7.96
C PHE A 286 17.91 -2.86 8.56
N MET A 287 16.82 -2.56 7.85
CA MET A 287 15.44 -2.84 8.29
C MET A 287 15.07 -4.33 8.24
N LYS A 288 15.92 -5.19 7.69
CA LYS A 288 15.66 -6.64 7.51
C LYS A 288 15.17 -7.32 8.78
N GLU A 289 15.87 -7.18 9.89
CA GLU A 289 15.51 -7.82 11.16
C GLU A 289 14.18 -7.29 11.70
N GLN A 290 13.91 -6.01 11.54
CA GLN A 290 12.63 -5.43 11.91
C GLN A 290 11.49 -5.96 11.05
N TYR A 291 11.69 -6.15 9.74
CA TYR A 291 10.67 -6.74 8.87
C TYR A 291 10.38 -8.19 9.26
N ILE A 292 11.41 -8.97 9.60
CA ILE A 292 11.25 -10.36 10.09
C ILE A 292 10.43 -10.36 11.38
N THR A 293 10.79 -9.55 12.37
CA THR A 293 10.04 -9.41 13.63
C THR A 293 8.58 -9.00 13.40
N MET A 294 8.34 -8.04 12.51
CA MET A 294 6.98 -7.62 12.16
C MET A 294 6.20 -8.75 11.46
N CYS A 295 6.86 -9.53 10.60
CA CYS A 295 6.27 -10.66 9.92
C CYS A 295 5.87 -11.76 10.91
N GLU A 296 6.76 -12.15 11.83
CA GLU A 296 6.51 -13.15 12.87
C GLU A 296 5.34 -12.78 13.78
N GLY A 297 5.24 -11.49 14.15
CA GLY A 297 4.15 -10.96 14.97
C GLY A 297 2.87 -10.62 14.20
N SER A 298 2.80 -10.88 12.88
CA SER A 298 1.67 -10.52 12.04
C SER A 298 0.50 -11.50 12.11
N PHE A 299 -0.60 -11.13 11.43
CA PHE A 299 -1.79 -11.98 11.27
C PHE A 299 -1.66 -12.98 10.10
N LEU A 300 -0.53 -13.01 9.40
CA LEU A 300 -0.32 -13.96 8.29
C LEU A 300 -0.33 -15.41 8.77
N PRO A 301 -0.75 -16.37 7.93
CA PRO A 301 -0.54 -17.80 8.15
C PRO A 301 0.96 -18.13 8.28
N ASP A 302 1.30 -19.15 9.04
CA ASP A 302 2.69 -19.50 9.37
C ASP A 302 3.54 -19.86 8.13
N ASP A 303 2.93 -20.48 7.12
CA ASP A 303 3.59 -20.76 5.84
C ASP A 303 3.94 -19.46 5.08
N TYR A 304 3.07 -18.46 5.12
CA TYR A 304 3.34 -17.12 4.52
C TYR A 304 4.43 -16.41 5.30
N LYS A 305 4.40 -16.45 6.65
CA LYS A 305 5.46 -15.87 7.48
C LYS A 305 6.82 -16.48 7.13
N THR A 306 6.91 -17.81 7.10
CA THR A 306 8.15 -18.53 6.79
C THR A 306 8.70 -18.10 5.42
N ARG A 307 7.85 -18.06 4.40
CA ARG A 307 8.24 -17.66 3.04
C ARG A 307 8.67 -16.19 2.95
N LEU A 308 7.91 -15.29 3.61
CA LEU A 308 8.23 -13.86 3.60
C LEU A 308 9.54 -13.55 4.33
N CYS A 309 9.76 -14.15 5.50
CA CYS A 309 11.01 -13.98 6.24
C CYS A 309 12.23 -14.43 5.40
N ARG A 310 12.12 -15.59 4.75
CA ARG A 310 13.17 -16.07 3.84
C ARG A 310 13.38 -15.12 2.66
N LEU A 311 12.30 -14.67 2.01
CA LEU A 311 12.38 -13.75 0.89
C LEU A 311 13.07 -12.45 1.30
N VAL A 312 12.73 -11.87 2.44
CA VAL A 312 13.35 -10.63 2.95
C VAL A 312 14.86 -10.82 3.16
N GLN A 313 15.28 -11.98 3.69
CA GLN A 313 16.69 -12.33 3.85
C GLN A 313 17.41 -12.39 2.49
N ASP A 314 16.86 -13.16 1.54
CA ASP A 314 17.42 -13.33 0.19
C ASP A 314 17.54 -11.98 -0.55
N ARG A 315 16.56 -11.09 -0.39
CA ARG A 315 16.57 -9.75 -0.98
C ARG A 315 17.59 -8.82 -0.35
N ALA A 316 17.75 -8.86 0.97
CA ALA A 316 18.77 -8.09 1.68
C ALA A 316 20.19 -8.54 1.26
N GLU A 317 20.42 -9.85 1.10
CA GLU A 317 21.67 -10.37 0.59
C GLU A 317 21.95 -9.89 -0.85
N ALA A 318 20.93 -9.91 -1.73
CA ALA A 318 21.05 -9.43 -3.09
C ALA A 318 21.43 -7.93 -3.17
N LEU A 319 20.98 -7.13 -2.20
CA LEU A 319 21.34 -5.71 -2.07
C LEU A 319 22.71 -5.48 -1.42
N THR A 320 23.24 -6.45 -0.67
CA THR A 320 24.55 -6.36 -0.03
C THR A 320 25.68 -6.68 -1.01
N LEU A 321 25.46 -7.63 -1.92
CA LEU A 321 26.46 -8.06 -2.89
C LEU A 321 26.76 -6.92 -3.87
N THR A 322 27.94 -6.32 -3.74
CA THR A 322 28.53 -5.51 -4.81
C THR A 322 28.92 -6.44 -5.95
N SER A 323 28.41 -6.20 -7.14
CA SER A 323 28.90 -6.91 -8.32
C SER A 323 30.42 -6.66 -8.42
N SER A 324 31.22 -7.65 -8.12
CA SER A 324 32.60 -7.67 -8.57
C SER A 324 32.59 -7.85 -10.10
N TYR A 325 32.47 -6.76 -10.82
CA TYR A 325 32.88 -6.76 -12.23
C TYR A 325 34.41 -6.83 -12.24
N SER A 326 34.94 -8.04 -12.39
CA SER A 326 36.28 -8.27 -12.94
C SER A 326 36.25 -8.14 -14.45
#